data_7bdf85021fea7877266f921a858ddbc5
#
_entry.id   7bdf85021fea7877266f921a858ddbc5
#
_cell.length_a   1.000
_cell.length_b   1.000
_cell.length_c   1.000
_cell.angle_alpha   90.00
_cell.angle_beta   90.00
_cell.angle_gamma   90.00
#
_symmetry.space_group_name_H-M   'P 1'
#
loop_
_entity.id
_entity.type
_entity.pdbx_description
1 polymer ?
#
loop_
_entity_poly.entity_id
_entity_poly.type
_entity_poly.pdbx_seq_one_letter_code
_entity_poly.pdbx_strand_id
1 'polypeptide(L)'
;SAGITLCCGGIIGMGESIDDRASLLAVLASMNPHPESVPINSLVAVEGTPLEDLSSIDPLEMVRMVATARILMPKSRVRLSAGREQLGREAQILCLQAGADSIFYGDTLLTTSNPEIEADRKLLSQAGVKVNWDLSNV
;
A
#
# COMPACT_ATOMS: atom_id res chain seq x y z
N SER A 1 0.14 -21.33 18.81
CA SER A 1 -0.12 -20.05 18.12
C SER A 1 -0.73 -19.08 19.11
N ALA A 2 -0.26 -17.83 19.13
CA ALA A 2 -0.74 -16.81 20.06
C ALA A 2 -2.10 -16.20 19.64
N GLY A 3 -2.65 -16.60 18.49
CA GLY A 3 -3.90 -16.06 17.95
C GLY A 3 -3.78 -14.60 17.49
N ILE A 4 -2.57 -14.12 17.24
CA ILE A 4 -2.30 -12.74 16.81
C ILE A 4 -2.21 -12.71 15.29
N THR A 5 -2.88 -11.74 14.67
CA THR A 5 -2.81 -11.46 13.23
C THR A 5 -1.56 -10.64 12.91
N LEU A 6 -0.96 -10.86 11.74
CA LEU A 6 0.26 -10.18 11.32
C LEU A 6 -0.05 -9.14 10.24
N CYS A 7 0.31 -7.88 10.52
CA CYS A 7 0.34 -6.81 9.54
C CYS A 7 1.81 -6.43 9.31
N CYS A 8 2.35 -6.77 8.15
CA CYS A 8 3.75 -6.54 7.82
C CYS A 8 3.90 -6.23 6.32
N GLY A 9 4.60 -5.16 6.00
CA GLY A 9 4.81 -4.69 4.63
C GLY A 9 6.09 -3.89 4.50
N GLY A 10 6.14 -2.93 3.58
CA GLY A 10 7.33 -2.14 3.35
C GLY A 10 7.06 -0.73 2.83
N ILE A 11 8.14 0.04 2.80
CA ILE A 11 8.20 1.36 2.18
C ILE A 11 9.13 1.25 0.98
N ILE A 12 8.70 1.73 -0.17
CA ILE A 12 9.53 1.83 -1.39
C ILE A 12 9.84 3.29 -1.71
N GLY A 13 10.94 3.52 -2.40
CA GLY A 13 11.44 4.87 -2.73
C GLY A 13 12.50 5.39 -1.77
N MET A 14 13.11 4.52 -0.95
CA MET A 14 14.19 4.88 -0.03
C MET A 14 15.59 4.71 -0.63
N GLY A 15 15.69 4.48 -1.95
CA GLY A 15 16.95 4.21 -2.65
C GLY A 15 17.24 2.71 -2.83
N GLU A 16 16.31 1.86 -2.47
CA GLU A 16 16.40 0.41 -2.65
C GLU A 16 16.35 0.01 -4.13
N SER A 17 16.95 -1.12 -4.47
CA SER A 17 16.90 -1.73 -5.79
C SER A 17 15.61 -2.55 -6.01
N ILE A 18 15.39 -2.95 -7.26
CA ILE A 18 14.30 -3.90 -7.61
C ILE A 18 14.52 -5.24 -6.90
N ASP A 19 15.78 -5.69 -6.76
CA ASP A 19 16.09 -6.94 -6.07
C ASP A 19 15.79 -6.87 -4.57
N ASP A 20 15.98 -5.71 -3.95
CA ASP A 20 15.61 -5.50 -2.55
C ASP A 20 14.08 -5.59 -2.38
N ARG A 21 13.30 -4.99 -3.27
CA ARG A 21 11.85 -5.08 -3.29
C ARG A 21 11.37 -6.52 -3.50
N ALA A 22 11.99 -7.24 -4.42
CA ALA A 22 11.69 -8.65 -4.66
C ALA A 22 12.01 -9.50 -3.43
N SER A 23 13.15 -9.25 -2.79
CA SER A 23 13.58 -9.93 -1.57
C SER A 23 12.61 -9.68 -0.41
N LEU A 24 12.15 -8.45 -0.21
CA LEU A 24 11.12 -8.11 0.78
C LEU A 24 9.86 -8.95 0.57
N LEU A 25 9.33 -8.96 -0.65
CA LEU A 25 8.11 -9.72 -0.96
C LEU A 25 8.33 -11.24 -0.83
N ALA A 26 9.50 -11.76 -1.20
CA ALA A 26 9.84 -13.16 -1.03
C ALA A 26 9.87 -13.58 0.44
N VAL A 27 10.43 -12.73 1.32
CA VAL A 27 10.44 -12.97 2.76
C VAL A 27 9.01 -13.01 3.31
N LEU A 28 8.16 -12.05 2.96
CA LEU A 28 6.76 -12.03 3.40
C LEU A 28 5.99 -13.26 2.89
N ALA A 29 6.19 -13.63 1.64
CA ALA A 29 5.56 -14.80 1.03
C ALA A 29 6.07 -16.14 1.57
N SER A 30 7.26 -16.18 2.18
CA SER A 30 7.79 -17.40 2.82
C SER A 30 7.16 -17.68 4.19
N MET A 31 6.43 -16.74 4.75
CA MET A 31 5.76 -16.93 6.04
C MET A 31 4.57 -17.90 5.90
N ASN A 32 4.37 -18.73 6.91
CA ASN A 32 3.24 -19.68 6.95
C ASN A 32 2.50 -19.59 8.30
N PRO A 33 1.29 -19.05 8.35
CA PRO A 33 0.56 -18.45 7.22
C PRO A 33 1.19 -17.14 6.74
N HIS A 34 0.82 -16.71 5.53
CA HIS A 34 1.17 -15.37 5.03
C HIS A 34 0.64 -14.29 5.97
N PRO A 35 1.25 -13.08 6.00
CA PRO A 35 0.68 -11.95 6.72
C PRO A 35 -0.77 -11.69 6.29
N GLU A 36 -1.66 -11.40 7.22
CA GLU A 36 -3.05 -11.09 6.90
C GLU A 36 -3.19 -9.75 6.19
N SER A 37 -2.30 -8.80 6.50
CA SER A 37 -2.26 -7.48 5.87
C SER A 37 -0.83 -7.14 5.45
N VAL A 38 -0.69 -6.69 4.20
CA VAL A 38 0.58 -6.29 3.58
C VAL A 38 0.44 -4.84 3.10
N PRO A 39 0.73 -3.85 3.97
CA PRO A 39 0.75 -2.46 3.56
C PRO A 39 1.97 -2.17 2.67
N ILE A 40 1.73 -1.54 1.52
CA ILE A 40 2.76 -1.03 0.63
C ILE A 40 2.69 0.50 0.67
N ASN A 41 3.77 1.10 1.10
CA ASN A 41 3.90 2.54 1.27
C ASN A 41 4.88 3.09 0.23
N SER A 42 4.67 4.32 -0.19
CA SER A 42 5.69 5.14 -0.85
C SER A 42 6.33 6.07 0.17
N LEU A 43 7.63 6.26 0.06
CA LEU A 43 8.32 7.27 0.89
C LEU A 43 7.68 8.64 0.66
N VAL A 44 7.39 9.32 1.74
CA VAL A 44 7.06 10.74 1.76
C VAL A 44 8.30 11.45 2.30
N ALA A 45 9.05 12.10 1.42
CA ALA A 45 10.23 12.87 1.81
C ALA A 45 9.81 14.04 2.71
N VAL A 46 10.46 14.17 3.86
CA VAL A 46 10.17 15.20 4.86
C VAL A 46 11.44 16.02 5.09
N GLU A 47 11.32 17.34 5.01
CA GLU A 47 12.41 18.28 5.28
C GLU A 47 13.04 18.04 6.67
N GLY A 48 14.36 18.12 6.76
CA GLY A 48 15.12 17.85 7.97
C GLY A 48 15.39 16.36 8.24
N THR A 49 15.02 15.47 7.32
CA THR A 49 15.32 14.02 7.45
C THR A 49 16.43 13.60 6.48
N PRO A 50 17.16 12.51 6.76
CA PRO A 50 18.22 12.01 5.85
C PRO A 50 17.76 11.66 4.45
N LEU A 51 16.44 11.52 4.21
CA LEU A 51 15.84 11.12 2.94
C LEU A 51 15.05 12.26 2.27
N GLU A 52 15.24 13.51 2.74
CA GLU A 52 14.49 14.68 2.24
C GLU A 52 14.70 14.98 0.76
N ASP A 53 15.90 14.67 0.23
CA ASP A 53 16.26 14.93 -1.17
C ASP A 53 15.85 13.80 -2.13
N LEU A 54 15.25 12.72 -1.64
CA LEU A 54 14.83 11.63 -2.51
C LEU A 54 13.58 12.03 -3.31
N SER A 55 13.65 11.83 -4.62
CA SER A 55 12.50 12.03 -5.49
C SER A 55 11.44 10.95 -5.28
N SER A 56 10.18 11.30 -5.55
CA SER A 56 9.07 10.33 -5.57
C SER A 56 9.35 9.21 -6.59
N ILE A 57 8.86 8.01 -6.28
CA ILE A 57 8.96 6.86 -7.18
C ILE A 57 8.10 7.05 -8.43
N ASP A 58 8.47 6.36 -9.51
CA ASP A 58 7.57 6.20 -10.65
C ASP A 58 6.28 5.48 -10.17
N PRO A 59 5.10 6.05 -10.42
CA PRO A 59 3.84 5.42 -10.03
C PRO A 59 3.65 3.98 -10.51
N LEU A 60 4.21 3.61 -11.66
CA LEU A 60 4.18 2.23 -12.16
C LEU A 60 4.99 1.25 -11.30
N GLU A 61 6.01 1.72 -10.60
CA GLU A 61 6.74 0.88 -9.63
C GLU A 61 5.84 0.47 -8.46
N MET A 62 4.98 1.38 -7.98
CA MET A 62 3.97 1.03 -6.98
C MET A 62 2.98 -0.01 -7.52
N VAL A 63 2.50 0.15 -8.74
CA VAL A 63 1.59 -0.81 -9.38
C VAL A 63 2.24 -2.18 -9.49
N ARG A 64 3.51 -2.26 -9.92
CA ARG A 64 4.26 -3.52 -10.00
C ARG A 64 4.42 -4.18 -8.64
N MET A 65 4.75 -3.39 -7.61
CA MET A 65 4.90 -3.89 -6.24
C MET A 65 3.59 -4.49 -5.72
N VAL A 66 2.47 -3.80 -5.91
CA VAL A 66 1.13 -4.27 -5.55
C VAL A 66 0.75 -5.56 -6.29
N ALA A 67 0.95 -5.58 -7.61
CA ALA A 67 0.64 -6.75 -8.44
C ALA A 67 1.45 -7.98 -8.00
N THR A 68 2.75 -7.79 -7.77
CA THR A 68 3.65 -8.87 -7.31
C THR A 68 3.24 -9.38 -5.93
N ALA A 69 2.94 -8.47 -4.99
CA ALA A 69 2.47 -8.84 -3.66
C ALA A 69 1.17 -9.67 -3.73
N ARG A 70 0.21 -9.28 -4.59
CA ARG A 70 -1.05 -10.02 -4.78
C ARG A 70 -0.82 -11.41 -5.36
N ILE A 71 0.08 -11.56 -6.33
CA ILE A 71 0.41 -12.86 -6.93
C ILE A 71 1.03 -13.79 -5.89
N LEU A 72 1.99 -13.29 -5.13
CA LEU A 72 2.72 -14.09 -4.14
C LEU A 72 1.89 -14.43 -2.90
N MET A 73 1.02 -13.51 -2.47
CA MET A 73 0.21 -13.64 -1.26
C MET A 73 -1.29 -13.44 -1.57
N PRO A 74 -1.92 -14.40 -2.29
CA PRO A 74 -3.27 -14.20 -2.84
C PRO A 74 -4.38 -14.02 -1.80
N LYS A 75 -4.16 -14.45 -0.56
CA LYS A 75 -5.12 -14.34 0.54
C LYS A 75 -4.89 -13.15 1.46
N SER A 76 -3.72 -12.50 1.37
CA SER A 76 -3.39 -11.34 2.18
C SER A 76 -4.17 -10.10 1.71
N ARG A 77 -4.49 -9.21 2.63
CA ARG A 77 -4.98 -7.86 2.26
C ARG A 77 -3.80 -7.02 1.81
N VAL A 78 -3.69 -6.77 0.51
CA VAL A 78 -2.69 -5.86 -0.04
C VAL A 78 -3.22 -4.43 0.09
N ARG A 79 -2.56 -3.63 0.92
CA ARG A 79 -3.02 -2.30 1.27
C ARG A 79 -2.18 -1.24 0.58
N LEU A 80 -2.84 -0.36 -0.18
CA LEU A 80 -2.25 0.88 -0.64
C LEU A 80 -2.30 1.88 0.52
N SER A 81 -1.12 2.26 1.01
CA SER A 81 -0.97 2.93 2.30
C SER A 81 -0.33 4.32 2.18
N ALA A 82 0.61 4.71 3.04
CA ALA A 82 1.19 6.04 3.05
C ALA A 82 1.85 6.41 1.71
N GLY A 83 1.86 7.70 1.39
CA GLY A 83 2.42 8.24 0.15
C GLY A 83 1.50 8.13 -1.07
N ARG A 84 0.30 7.55 -0.94
CA ARG A 84 -0.64 7.42 -2.05
C ARG A 84 -1.15 8.76 -2.60
N GLU A 85 -1.12 9.83 -1.81
CA GLU A 85 -1.47 11.18 -2.29
C GLU A 85 -0.52 11.69 -3.38
N GLN A 86 0.75 11.25 -3.34
CA GLN A 86 1.75 11.57 -4.36
C GLN A 86 1.55 10.78 -5.65
N LEU A 87 0.76 9.71 -5.60
CA LEU A 87 0.35 8.96 -6.78
C LEU A 87 -0.83 9.68 -7.43
N GLY A 88 -0.77 9.90 -8.73
CA GLY A 88 -1.93 10.39 -9.47
C GLY A 88 -3.13 9.44 -9.32
N ARG A 89 -4.34 9.97 -9.54
CA ARG A 89 -5.59 9.19 -9.47
C ARG A 89 -5.53 7.91 -10.31
N GLU A 90 -5.01 8.01 -11.52
CA GLU A 90 -4.90 6.90 -12.47
C GLU A 90 -4.02 5.77 -11.92
N ALA A 91 -2.90 6.12 -11.29
CA ALA A 91 -2.00 5.14 -10.69
C ALA A 91 -2.64 4.45 -9.47
N GLN A 92 -3.40 5.17 -8.66
CA GLN A 92 -4.16 4.58 -7.56
C GLN A 92 -5.23 3.59 -8.07
N ILE A 93 -5.95 3.95 -9.14
CA ILE A 93 -6.91 3.05 -9.80
C ILE A 93 -6.18 1.80 -10.34
N LEU A 94 -5.03 1.97 -10.98
CA LEU A 94 -4.23 0.84 -11.46
C LEU A 94 -3.77 -0.06 -10.31
N CYS A 95 -3.37 0.49 -9.16
CA CYS A 95 -3.04 -0.31 -7.98
C CYS A 95 -4.23 -1.14 -7.49
N LEU A 96 -5.43 -0.56 -7.44
CA LEU A 96 -6.66 -1.28 -7.07
C LEU A 96 -6.99 -2.39 -8.06
N GLN A 97 -6.84 -2.14 -9.36
CA GLN A 97 -7.05 -3.15 -10.41
C GLN A 97 -5.95 -4.23 -10.40
N ALA A 98 -4.72 -3.88 -10.05
CA ALA A 98 -3.59 -4.80 -9.95
C ALA A 98 -3.64 -5.71 -8.71
N GLY A 99 -4.53 -5.42 -7.75
CA GLY A 99 -4.75 -6.31 -6.62
C GLY A 99 -4.68 -5.67 -5.23
N ALA A 100 -4.54 -4.35 -5.10
CA ALA A 100 -4.80 -3.71 -3.83
C ALA A 100 -6.30 -3.83 -3.50
N ASP A 101 -6.61 -4.32 -2.31
CA ASP A 101 -7.99 -4.53 -1.84
C ASP A 101 -8.29 -3.80 -0.53
N SER A 102 -7.38 -2.94 -0.12
CA SER A 102 -7.51 -2.13 1.10
C SER A 102 -6.77 -0.81 0.93
N ILE A 103 -7.34 0.24 1.48
CA ILE A 103 -6.72 1.56 1.63
C ILE A 103 -6.84 2.02 3.07
N PHE A 104 -5.98 2.94 3.50
CA PHE A 104 -6.26 3.70 4.72
C PHE A 104 -7.34 4.73 4.44
N TYR A 105 -8.31 4.78 5.34
CA TYR A 105 -9.47 5.64 5.26
C TYR A 105 -9.50 6.58 6.47
N GLY A 106 -9.74 7.88 6.24
CA GLY A 106 -9.73 8.91 7.28
C GLY A 106 -8.77 10.05 6.93
N ASP A 107 -8.88 11.16 7.66
CA ASP A 107 -8.25 12.44 7.29
C ASP A 107 -6.73 12.47 7.52
N THR A 108 -6.22 11.64 8.41
CA THR A 108 -4.80 11.63 8.77
C THR A 108 -4.28 10.20 8.93
N LEU A 109 -3.12 9.94 8.38
CA LEU A 109 -2.36 8.70 8.58
C LEU A 109 -1.09 9.01 9.37
N LEU A 110 -1.11 8.76 10.68
CA LEU A 110 -0.03 9.09 11.61
C LEU A 110 0.34 10.58 11.54
N THR A 111 1.48 10.90 10.92
CA THR A 111 2.04 12.26 10.79
C THR A 111 1.83 12.86 9.41
N THR A 112 1.24 12.13 8.47
CA THR A 112 1.00 12.60 7.10
C THR A 112 -0.49 12.76 6.83
N SER A 113 -0.84 13.68 5.94
CA SER A 113 -2.20 13.80 5.43
C SER A 113 -2.61 12.55 4.67
N ASN A 114 -3.90 12.32 4.61
CA ASN A 114 -4.51 11.28 3.80
C ASN A 114 -5.63 11.95 2.97
N PRO A 115 -5.96 11.44 1.77
CA PRO A 115 -7.06 11.99 0.99
C PRO A 115 -8.35 12.07 1.79
N GLU A 116 -9.12 13.14 1.56
CA GLU A 116 -10.42 13.31 2.19
C GLU A 116 -11.36 12.14 1.87
N ILE A 117 -12.23 11.82 2.80
CA ILE A 117 -13.19 10.71 2.70
C ILE A 117 -13.98 10.73 1.38
N GLU A 118 -14.39 11.91 0.92
CA GLU A 118 -15.16 12.04 -0.32
C GLU A 118 -14.30 11.79 -1.57
N ALA A 119 -13.02 12.17 -1.53
CA ALA A 119 -12.07 11.86 -2.59
C ALA A 119 -11.87 10.34 -2.72
N ASP A 120 -11.76 9.64 -1.59
CA ASP A 120 -11.65 8.18 -1.56
C ASP A 120 -12.91 7.48 -2.07
N ARG A 121 -14.09 7.95 -1.71
CA ARG A 121 -15.36 7.43 -2.25
C ARG A 121 -15.43 7.55 -3.76
N LYS A 122 -15.04 8.72 -4.28
CA LYS A 122 -14.99 8.97 -5.72
C LYS A 122 -13.97 8.07 -6.42
N LEU A 123 -12.77 7.93 -5.85
CA LEU A 123 -11.71 7.05 -6.36
C LEU A 123 -12.21 5.61 -6.47
N LEU A 124 -12.76 5.06 -5.37
CA LEU A 124 -13.23 3.68 -5.31
C LEU A 124 -14.39 3.42 -6.27
N SER A 125 -15.32 4.37 -6.40
CA SER A 125 -16.40 4.32 -7.38
C SER A 125 -15.87 4.29 -8.81
N GLN A 126 -14.88 5.14 -9.15
CA GLN A 126 -14.25 5.18 -10.47
C GLN A 126 -13.44 3.91 -10.78
N ALA A 127 -12.83 3.32 -9.77
CA ALA A 127 -12.14 2.05 -9.91
C ALA A 127 -13.09 0.84 -10.07
N GLY A 128 -14.41 1.05 -9.92
CA GLY A 128 -15.38 -0.04 -9.98
C GLY A 128 -15.29 -1.03 -8.82
N VAL A 129 -14.68 -0.61 -7.71
CA VAL A 129 -14.49 -1.45 -6.52
C VAL A 129 -15.74 -1.44 -5.67
N LYS A 130 -16.24 -2.63 -5.32
CA LYS A 130 -17.30 -2.76 -4.30
C LYS A 130 -16.68 -2.64 -2.92
N VAL A 131 -17.02 -1.58 -2.21
CA VAL A 131 -16.54 -1.34 -0.85
C VAL A 131 -17.49 -1.98 0.15
N ASN A 132 -16.94 -2.79 1.05
CA ASN A 132 -17.68 -3.23 2.22
C ASN A 132 -17.47 -2.21 3.34
N TRP A 133 -18.52 -1.42 3.63
CA TRP A 133 -18.52 -0.41 4.69
C TRP A 133 -18.90 -0.99 6.06
N ASP A 134 -19.01 -2.30 6.18
CA ASP A 134 -19.31 -2.95 7.45
C ASP A 134 -18.09 -2.88 8.38
N LEU A 135 -18.08 -1.90 9.26
CA LEU A 135 -17.06 -1.66 10.28
C LEU A 135 -17.23 -2.54 11.52
N SER A 136 -18.20 -3.44 11.54
CA SER A 136 -18.49 -4.29 12.70
C SER A 136 -17.44 -5.39 12.96
N ASN A 137 -16.44 -5.53 12.07
CA ASN A 137 -15.38 -6.53 12.15
C ASN A 137 -13.96 -5.91 12.20
N VAL A 138 -13.81 -4.70 12.73
CA VAL A 138 -12.51 -4.06 12.94
C VAL A 138 -12.13 -4.12 14.41
#